data_488b4697770cdeb136023538520f2e8a
#
_entry.id   488b4697770cdeb136023538520f2e8a
#
_cell.length_a   1.000
_cell.length_b   1.000
_cell.length_c   1.000
_cell.angle_alpha   90.00
_cell.angle_beta   90.00
_cell.angle_gamma   90.00
#
_symmetry.space_group_name_H-M   'P 1'
#
loop_
_entity.id
_entity.type
_entity.pdbx_description
1 polymer ?
#
loop_
_entity_poly.entity_id
_entity_poly.type
_entity_poly.pdbx_seq_one_letter_code
_entity_poly.pdbx_strand_id
1 'polypeptide(L)'
;ICAFFICSGLNAQYQIKELTAQKGVSIRALSVPSAKVIWASGSKGMVAKSTNEGLSFEWMQVKGYEKRDFRAMHAWNDQEAILVAVAAPAIILKTIDGGASWNKVYENADTSMFLDALHFSDENNGTVIGDPIDGHLFILTTNNKGASWIKIPNAYFKSDLNNGEAFFASSNSNLIHIGKELVFVTGGLSSRLWKNGVAEALPLLQGTSSTGANSIAISPNGKNIVIVGGDFANDKLATNNIVGFKLFQTPNSEFKHLAKKQLVWEQLSLGNPNGYKSSVEFIDNNRIITCGTSGVDLSKDKGASWEKISDLSFHIVKKHPTKSAFYLAGGGGRISFVEL
;
A
#
# COMPACT_ATOMS: atom_id res chain seq x y z
N ILE A 1 0.28 48.31 -35.13
CA ILE A 1 0.98 47.00 -35.02
C ILE A 1 0.77 46.48 -33.60
N CYS A 2 -0.27 45.63 -33.38
CA CYS A 2 -0.48 44.96 -32.10
C CYS A 2 0.41 43.71 -32.05
N ALA A 3 1.38 43.69 -31.14
CA ALA A 3 2.16 42.52 -30.84
C ALA A 3 1.38 41.60 -29.90
N PHE A 4 0.95 40.44 -30.38
CA PHE A 4 0.43 39.36 -29.56
C PHE A 4 1.59 38.71 -28.84
N PHE A 5 1.69 38.89 -27.52
CA PHE A 5 2.54 38.06 -26.67
C PHE A 5 1.85 36.72 -26.47
N ILE A 6 2.31 35.68 -27.17
CA ILE A 6 1.96 34.29 -26.85
C ILE A 6 2.75 33.95 -25.59
N CYS A 7 2.09 33.99 -24.46
CA CYS A 7 2.61 33.45 -23.22
C CYS A 7 2.55 31.90 -23.33
N SER A 8 3.64 31.28 -23.82
CA SER A 8 3.82 29.83 -23.73
C SER A 8 4.00 29.49 -22.27
N GLY A 9 2.92 29.04 -21.64
CA GLY A 9 2.98 28.44 -20.32
C GLY A 9 3.95 27.27 -20.37
N LEU A 10 5.11 27.40 -19.74
CA LEU A 10 5.97 26.27 -19.40
C LEU A 10 5.17 25.38 -18.45
N ASN A 11 4.52 24.34 -18.98
CA ASN A 11 4.06 23.22 -18.16
C ASN A 11 5.33 22.64 -17.55
N ALA A 12 5.55 22.85 -16.26
CA ALA A 12 6.57 22.17 -15.50
C ALA A 12 6.26 20.68 -15.57
N GLN A 13 6.95 19.97 -16.47
CA GLN A 13 6.78 18.55 -16.63
C GLN A 13 7.42 17.87 -15.41
N TYR A 14 6.63 17.13 -14.63
CA TYR A 14 7.11 16.37 -13.48
C TYR A 14 8.20 15.42 -13.92
N GLN A 15 9.40 15.55 -13.34
CA GLN A 15 10.52 14.69 -13.67
C GLN A 15 10.63 13.55 -12.66
N ILE A 16 10.42 12.31 -13.11
CA ILE A 16 10.70 11.12 -12.32
C ILE A 16 12.17 10.74 -12.51
N LYS A 17 12.97 10.95 -11.47
CA LYS A 17 14.41 10.66 -11.45
C LYS A 17 14.64 9.25 -10.92
N GLU A 18 15.30 8.39 -11.69
CA GLU A 18 15.81 7.11 -11.20
C GLU A 18 16.95 7.33 -10.21
N LEU A 19 16.86 6.73 -9.03
CA LEU A 19 17.89 6.81 -7.98
C LEU A 19 18.80 5.58 -8.01
N THR A 20 18.21 4.40 -8.22
CA THR A 20 18.93 3.11 -8.33
C THR A 20 18.07 2.08 -9.05
N ALA A 21 18.71 1.05 -9.58
CA ALA A 21 18.07 -0.12 -10.16
C ALA A 21 18.90 -1.39 -9.92
N GLN A 22 18.22 -2.54 -9.80
CA GLN A 22 18.84 -3.86 -9.67
C GLN A 22 18.19 -4.84 -10.65
N LYS A 23 18.87 -5.12 -11.75
CA LYS A 23 18.34 -5.94 -12.84
C LYS A 23 17.80 -7.29 -12.37
N GLY A 24 16.58 -7.62 -12.81
CA GLY A 24 15.93 -8.89 -12.53
C GLY A 24 15.30 -8.99 -11.15
N VAL A 25 15.26 -7.89 -10.37
CA VAL A 25 14.53 -7.77 -9.11
C VAL A 25 13.20 -7.07 -9.35
N SER A 26 12.16 -7.45 -8.62
CA SER A 26 10.86 -6.75 -8.59
C SER A 26 10.64 -6.23 -7.17
N ILE A 27 10.63 -4.90 -6.99
CA ILE A 27 10.35 -4.26 -5.69
C ILE A 27 8.85 -4.10 -5.54
N ARG A 28 8.32 -4.50 -4.37
CA ARG A 28 6.90 -4.42 -4.03
C ARG A 28 6.61 -3.77 -2.70
N ALA A 29 7.65 -3.47 -1.90
CA ALA A 29 7.49 -2.75 -0.66
C ALA A 29 8.54 -1.65 -0.51
N LEU A 30 8.10 -0.52 0.00
CA LEU A 30 8.92 0.63 0.41
C LEU A 30 8.54 1.03 1.84
N SER A 31 9.55 1.40 2.63
CA SER A 31 9.37 2.04 3.93
C SER A 31 10.28 3.24 4.03
N VAL A 32 9.74 4.40 4.42
CA VAL A 32 10.46 5.67 4.51
C VAL A 32 10.29 6.24 5.93
N PRO A 33 11.00 5.69 6.93
CA PRO A 33 10.82 6.07 8.32
C PRO A 33 11.32 7.48 8.65
N SER A 34 12.19 8.04 7.83
CA SER A 34 12.67 9.42 7.97
C SER A 34 13.06 10.01 6.62
N ALA A 35 13.32 11.31 6.56
CA ALA A 35 13.77 11.97 5.34
C ALA A 35 15.06 11.35 4.77
N LYS A 36 15.93 10.79 5.59
CA LYS A 36 17.22 10.23 5.19
C LYS A 36 17.16 8.73 4.90
N VAL A 37 16.21 7.99 5.52
CA VAL A 37 16.22 6.53 5.51
C VAL A 37 15.13 6.00 4.61
N ILE A 38 15.52 5.17 3.65
CA ILE A 38 14.64 4.48 2.72
C ILE A 38 15.02 3.00 2.73
N TRP A 39 14.02 2.14 2.89
CA TRP A 39 14.14 0.71 2.70
C TRP A 39 13.23 0.25 1.58
N ALA A 40 13.68 -0.73 0.80
CA ALA A 40 12.90 -1.40 -0.21
C ALA A 40 13.13 -2.90 -0.15
N SER A 41 12.09 -3.69 -0.43
CA SER A 41 12.21 -5.14 -0.51
C SER A 41 11.46 -5.73 -1.70
N GLY A 42 11.88 -6.91 -2.12
CA GLY A 42 11.28 -7.56 -3.28
C GLY A 42 11.75 -8.98 -3.52
N SER A 43 11.72 -9.38 -4.78
CA SER A 43 12.07 -10.73 -5.22
C SER A 43 13.54 -11.07 -5.01
N LYS A 44 13.87 -12.38 -5.07
CA LYS A 44 15.23 -12.94 -4.94
C LYS A 44 15.89 -12.64 -3.58
N GLY A 45 15.10 -12.49 -2.53
CA GLY A 45 15.60 -12.16 -1.21
C GLY A 45 16.28 -10.79 -1.12
N MET A 46 15.99 -9.89 -2.07
CA MET A 46 16.70 -8.61 -2.17
C MET A 46 16.05 -7.53 -1.32
N VAL A 47 16.92 -6.76 -0.67
CA VAL A 47 16.60 -5.56 0.11
C VAL A 47 17.55 -4.45 -0.34
N ALA A 48 17.03 -3.24 -0.46
CA ALA A 48 17.83 -2.04 -0.69
C ALA A 48 17.64 -1.07 0.48
N LYS A 49 18.71 -0.42 0.92
CA LYS A 49 18.69 0.59 1.97
C LYS A 49 19.47 1.84 1.55
N SER A 50 18.90 3.01 1.83
CA SER A 50 19.59 4.29 1.77
C SER A 50 19.52 4.95 3.14
N THR A 51 20.58 5.65 3.54
CA THR A 51 20.65 6.46 4.77
C THR A 51 20.96 7.93 4.47
N ASN A 52 20.91 8.31 3.21
CA ASN A 52 21.27 9.63 2.72
C ASN A 52 20.27 10.21 1.70
N GLU A 53 18.96 10.01 1.99
CA GLU A 53 17.84 10.55 1.17
C GLU A 53 17.81 10.00 -0.28
N GLY A 54 18.35 8.78 -0.49
CA GLY A 54 18.38 8.16 -1.81
C GLY A 54 19.55 8.59 -2.71
N LEU A 55 20.54 9.34 -2.18
CA LEU A 55 21.76 9.67 -2.94
C LEU A 55 22.57 8.44 -3.29
N SER A 56 22.51 7.41 -2.43
CA SER A 56 23.07 6.08 -2.71
C SER A 56 22.24 5.00 -2.02
N PHE A 57 22.28 3.79 -2.56
CA PHE A 57 21.64 2.61 -2.01
C PHE A 57 22.65 1.49 -1.83
N GLU A 58 22.57 0.82 -0.69
CA GLU A 58 23.18 -0.47 -0.44
C GLU A 58 22.18 -1.56 -0.79
N TRP A 59 22.56 -2.50 -1.66
CA TRP A 59 21.77 -3.67 -1.99
C TRP A 59 22.29 -4.88 -1.23
N MET A 60 21.40 -5.56 -0.54
CA MET A 60 21.68 -6.73 0.30
C MET A 60 20.79 -7.89 -0.15
N GLN A 61 21.34 -9.09 -0.13
CA GLN A 61 20.55 -10.31 -0.29
C GLN A 61 20.43 -11.00 1.06
N VAL A 62 19.22 -11.29 1.51
CA VAL A 62 18.98 -11.92 2.83
C VAL A 62 19.48 -13.35 2.79
N LYS A 63 20.57 -13.62 3.53
CA LYS A 63 21.23 -14.91 3.58
C LYS A 63 20.30 -16.04 4.05
N GLY A 64 20.23 -17.12 3.26
CA GLY A 64 19.33 -18.25 3.51
C GLY A 64 17.93 -18.06 2.95
N TYR A 65 17.64 -16.88 2.36
CA TYR A 65 16.34 -16.53 1.79
C TYR A 65 16.43 -15.99 0.37
N GLU A 66 17.47 -16.36 -0.38
CA GLU A 66 17.81 -15.84 -1.72
C GLU A 66 16.74 -16.11 -2.77
N LYS A 67 15.87 -17.11 -2.53
CA LYS A 67 14.76 -17.46 -3.43
C LYS A 67 13.43 -16.85 -3.00
N ARG A 68 13.40 -16.13 -1.87
CA ARG A 68 12.14 -15.56 -1.33
C ARG A 68 11.79 -14.25 -2.02
N ASP A 69 10.50 -13.96 -2.03
CA ASP A 69 9.95 -12.70 -2.50
C ASP A 69 9.34 -11.97 -1.27
N PHE A 70 10.00 -10.87 -0.88
CA PHE A 70 9.58 -10.05 0.26
C PHE A 70 8.72 -8.89 -0.25
N ARG A 71 7.40 -9.09 -0.26
CA ARG A 71 6.45 -8.12 -0.80
C ARG A 71 5.86 -7.16 0.23
N ALA A 72 6.09 -7.42 1.52
CA ALA A 72 5.71 -6.49 2.56
C ALA A 72 6.89 -6.22 3.50
N MET A 73 6.98 -4.97 3.96
CA MET A 73 8.02 -4.54 4.89
C MET A 73 7.57 -3.33 5.70
N HIS A 74 8.21 -3.16 6.86
CA HIS A 74 8.18 -1.95 7.65
C HIS A 74 9.57 -1.70 8.25
N ALA A 75 10.01 -0.45 8.28
CA ALA A 75 11.23 -0.05 8.96
C ALA A 75 10.92 1.08 9.96
N TRP A 76 11.51 1.01 11.14
CA TRP A 76 11.40 2.07 12.16
C TRP A 76 12.52 3.10 12.03
N ASN A 77 13.69 2.65 11.58
CA ASN A 77 14.88 3.46 11.39
C ASN A 77 15.87 2.76 10.43
N ASP A 78 17.13 3.15 10.42
CA ASP A 78 18.18 2.54 9.60
C ASP A 78 18.73 1.21 10.14
N GLN A 79 18.39 0.85 11.40
CA GLN A 79 18.83 -0.39 12.07
C GLN A 79 17.72 -1.44 12.16
N GLU A 80 16.48 -1.00 12.37
CA GLU A 80 15.36 -1.90 12.66
C GLU A 80 14.36 -1.95 11.51
N ALA A 81 14.13 -3.16 10.98
CA ALA A 81 13.13 -3.42 9.94
C ALA A 81 12.58 -4.84 10.07
N ILE A 82 11.43 -5.04 9.41
CA ILE A 82 10.74 -6.33 9.31
C ILE A 82 10.39 -6.61 7.85
N LEU A 83 10.52 -7.86 7.43
CA LEU A 83 10.20 -8.37 6.10
C LEU A 83 9.15 -9.48 6.19
N VAL A 84 8.25 -9.51 5.23
CA VAL A 84 7.26 -10.57 5.09
C VAL A 84 7.44 -11.24 3.73
N ALA A 85 7.71 -12.56 3.75
CA ALA A 85 7.78 -13.37 2.55
C ALA A 85 6.38 -13.86 2.15
N VAL A 86 6.04 -13.76 0.87
CA VAL A 86 4.68 -14.04 0.39
C VAL A 86 4.33 -15.52 0.41
N ALA A 87 5.00 -16.37 -0.31
CA ALA A 87 4.61 -17.77 -0.51
C ALA A 87 5.04 -18.70 0.66
N ALA A 88 4.46 -19.89 0.70
CA ALA A 88 4.78 -20.93 1.67
C ALA A 88 6.26 -21.37 1.64
N PRO A 89 6.87 -21.69 2.81
CA PRO A 89 6.35 -21.37 4.12
C PRO A 89 6.22 -19.87 4.35
N ALA A 90 5.15 -19.44 5.03
CA ALA A 90 5.01 -18.03 5.41
C ALA A 90 6.09 -17.68 6.44
N ILE A 91 6.86 -16.66 6.19
CA ILE A 91 8.00 -16.24 7.02
C ILE A 91 7.95 -14.76 7.26
N ILE A 92 8.17 -14.37 8.53
CA ILE A 92 8.43 -12.99 8.90
C ILE A 92 9.83 -12.93 9.50
N LEU A 93 10.66 -12.02 8.98
CA LEU A 93 12.02 -11.77 9.43
C LEU A 93 12.15 -10.39 10.04
N LYS A 94 12.96 -10.25 11.08
CA LYS A 94 13.27 -8.97 11.72
C LYS A 94 14.78 -8.77 11.82
N THR A 95 15.23 -7.57 11.51
CA THR A 95 16.60 -7.09 11.75
C THR A 95 16.61 -6.01 12.83
N ILE A 96 17.73 -5.92 13.57
CA ILE A 96 18.04 -4.85 14.54
C ILE A 96 19.45 -4.28 14.33
N ASP A 97 20.11 -4.68 13.24
CA ASP A 97 21.51 -4.36 12.91
C ASP A 97 21.66 -3.82 11.49
N GLY A 98 20.62 -3.16 10.99
CA GLY A 98 20.63 -2.51 9.68
C GLY A 98 20.56 -3.48 8.48
N GLY A 99 20.15 -4.73 8.72
CA GLY A 99 20.02 -5.76 7.68
C GLY A 99 21.27 -6.65 7.56
N ALA A 100 22.27 -6.50 8.44
CA ALA A 100 23.44 -7.38 8.48
C ALA A 100 23.05 -8.81 8.86
N SER A 101 22.06 -8.95 9.75
CA SER A 101 21.43 -10.24 10.07
C SER A 101 19.90 -10.13 10.16
N TRP A 102 19.22 -11.27 9.95
CA TRP A 102 17.77 -11.35 9.98
C TRP A 102 17.33 -12.55 10.83
N ASN A 103 16.54 -12.28 11.87
CA ASN A 103 15.98 -13.29 12.75
C ASN A 103 14.57 -13.65 12.33
N LYS A 104 14.25 -14.95 12.23
CA LYS A 104 12.90 -15.44 11.94
C LYS A 104 12.03 -15.28 13.20
N VAL A 105 11.01 -14.42 13.14
CA VAL A 105 10.06 -14.11 14.22
C VAL A 105 8.68 -14.75 14.01
N TYR A 106 8.44 -15.31 12.84
CA TYR A 106 7.25 -16.10 12.54
C TYR A 106 7.52 -17.08 11.40
N GLU A 107 6.93 -18.27 11.49
CA GLU A 107 6.90 -19.25 10.41
C GLU A 107 5.59 -20.05 10.47
N ASN A 108 5.01 -20.31 9.30
CA ASN A 108 3.94 -21.26 9.11
C ASN A 108 4.22 -22.08 7.85
N ALA A 109 4.35 -23.41 8.03
CA ALA A 109 4.71 -24.35 6.96
C ALA A 109 3.52 -24.78 6.07
N ASP A 110 2.29 -24.33 6.38
CA ASP A 110 1.13 -24.65 5.57
C ASP A 110 1.34 -24.20 4.13
N THR A 111 1.14 -25.11 3.18
CA THR A 111 1.41 -24.89 1.75
C THR A 111 0.44 -23.93 1.08
N SER A 112 -0.71 -23.64 1.70
CA SER A 112 -1.70 -22.65 1.23
C SER A 112 -1.35 -21.22 1.66
N MET A 113 -0.33 -21.03 2.50
CA MET A 113 0.04 -19.73 3.01
C MET A 113 0.53 -18.77 1.93
N PHE A 114 -0.07 -17.57 1.93
CA PHE A 114 0.38 -16.43 1.15
C PHE A 114 0.12 -15.15 1.95
N LEU A 115 1.17 -14.42 2.33
CA LEU A 115 1.08 -13.19 3.11
C LEU A 115 1.20 -11.97 2.18
N ASP A 116 0.26 -11.03 2.26
CA ASP A 116 0.10 -9.98 1.26
C ASP A 116 0.61 -8.62 1.68
N ALA A 117 0.31 -8.19 2.90
CA ALA A 117 0.68 -6.86 3.37
C ALA A 117 0.94 -6.80 4.88
N LEU A 118 1.67 -5.78 5.27
CA LEU A 118 2.03 -5.45 6.65
C LEU A 118 1.81 -3.96 6.90
N HIS A 119 1.17 -3.63 8.01
CA HIS A 119 1.05 -2.24 8.48
C HIS A 119 1.21 -2.16 10.00
N PHE A 120 1.99 -1.20 10.48
CA PHE A 120 2.09 -0.85 11.90
C PHE A 120 1.27 0.42 12.17
N SER A 121 0.36 0.35 13.13
CA SER A 121 -0.45 1.49 13.59
C SER A 121 0.33 2.44 14.50
N ASP A 122 1.32 1.90 15.19
CA ASP A 122 2.27 2.60 16.05
C ASP A 122 3.58 1.79 16.15
N GLU A 123 4.48 2.17 17.04
CA GLU A 123 5.78 1.51 17.17
C GLU A 123 5.67 0.01 17.50
N ASN A 124 4.66 -0.40 18.28
CA ASN A 124 4.55 -1.75 18.81
C ASN A 124 3.48 -2.60 18.13
N ASN A 125 2.38 -1.96 17.67
CA ASN A 125 1.20 -2.64 17.17
C ASN A 125 1.20 -2.73 15.66
N GLY A 126 1.17 -3.96 15.14
CA GLY A 126 1.17 -4.22 13.71
C GLY A 126 0.24 -5.36 13.31
N THR A 127 -0.11 -5.38 12.03
CA THR A 127 -0.98 -6.40 11.43
C THR A 127 -0.39 -6.86 10.10
N VAL A 128 -0.40 -8.17 9.88
CA VAL A 128 -0.12 -8.82 8.59
C VAL A 128 -1.40 -9.47 8.11
N ILE A 129 -1.75 -9.24 6.86
CA ILE A 129 -2.86 -9.94 6.19
C ILE A 129 -2.31 -10.91 5.17
N GLY A 130 -3.02 -12.02 4.98
CA GLY A 130 -2.71 -13.04 3.98
C GLY A 130 -3.96 -13.63 3.38
N ASP A 131 -3.81 -14.28 2.24
CA ASP A 131 -4.91 -14.93 1.51
C ASP A 131 -5.73 -15.85 2.43
N PRO A 132 -7.03 -15.94 2.18
CA PRO A 132 -7.91 -16.80 2.95
C PRO A 132 -7.49 -18.26 2.91
N ILE A 133 -7.58 -18.93 4.07
CA ILE A 133 -7.31 -20.37 4.22
C ILE A 133 -8.59 -21.04 4.72
N ASP A 134 -9.00 -22.12 4.07
CA ASP A 134 -10.22 -22.88 4.41
C ASP A 134 -11.47 -22.00 4.57
N GLY A 135 -11.61 -20.99 3.69
CA GLY A 135 -12.75 -20.07 3.71
C GLY A 135 -12.70 -19.01 4.82
N HIS A 136 -11.57 -18.86 5.51
CA HIS A 136 -11.39 -17.88 6.58
C HIS A 136 -10.25 -16.91 6.30
N LEU A 137 -10.41 -15.66 6.71
CA LEU A 137 -9.35 -14.65 6.67
C LEU A 137 -8.15 -15.09 7.52
N PHE A 138 -6.95 -14.93 6.97
CA PHE A 138 -5.71 -15.19 7.69
C PHE A 138 -5.03 -13.86 8.04
N ILE A 139 -5.14 -13.44 9.29
CA ILE A 139 -4.61 -12.17 9.77
C ILE A 139 -3.82 -12.40 11.05
N LEU A 140 -2.58 -11.88 11.08
CA LEU A 140 -1.69 -11.91 12.23
C LEU A 140 -1.60 -10.52 12.85
N THR A 141 -1.47 -10.46 14.18
CA THR A 141 -1.20 -9.22 14.92
C THR A 141 0.01 -9.37 15.82
N THR A 142 0.67 -8.26 16.08
CA THR A 142 1.72 -8.11 17.08
C THR A 142 1.44 -6.90 17.96
N ASN A 143 1.90 -6.93 19.21
CA ASN A 143 1.88 -5.80 20.15
C ASN A 143 3.27 -5.55 20.78
N ASN A 144 4.30 -6.14 20.21
CA ASN A 144 5.67 -6.10 20.72
C ASN A 144 6.69 -5.80 19.61
N LYS A 145 6.34 -4.85 18.71
CA LYS A 145 7.21 -4.41 17.62
C LYS A 145 7.62 -5.55 16.68
N GLY A 146 6.70 -6.52 16.47
CA GLY A 146 6.92 -7.65 15.58
C GLY A 146 7.86 -8.73 16.11
N ALA A 147 8.15 -8.76 17.41
CA ALA A 147 8.96 -9.82 18.02
C ALA A 147 8.22 -11.17 18.07
N SER A 148 6.90 -11.15 18.11
CA SER A 148 6.03 -12.33 17.96
C SER A 148 4.70 -11.97 17.32
N TRP A 149 4.01 -12.97 16.75
CA TRP A 149 2.78 -12.79 15.99
C TRP A 149 1.72 -13.79 16.42
N ILE A 150 0.46 -13.33 16.51
CA ILE A 150 -0.69 -14.13 16.92
C ILE A 150 -1.79 -13.99 15.86
N LYS A 151 -2.38 -15.10 15.44
CA LYS A 151 -3.53 -15.11 14.51
C LYS A 151 -4.76 -14.50 15.19
N ILE A 152 -5.46 -13.59 14.52
CA ILE A 152 -6.76 -13.09 14.95
C ILE A 152 -7.76 -14.26 14.86
N PRO A 153 -8.54 -14.54 15.93
CA PRO A 153 -9.56 -15.59 15.90
C PRO A 153 -10.60 -15.33 14.81
N ASN A 154 -11.04 -16.39 14.11
CA ASN A 154 -12.07 -16.28 13.07
C ASN A 154 -13.37 -15.62 13.57
N ALA A 155 -13.73 -15.81 14.85
CA ALA A 155 -14.91 -15.20 15.49
C ALA A 155 -14.86 -13.66 15.58
N TYR A 156 -13.72 -13.03 15.34
CA TYR A 156 -13.62 -11.57 15.21
C TYR A 156 -14.34 -11.05 13.96
N PHE A 157 -14.36 -11.83 12.88
CA PHE A 157 -14.97 -11.47 11.61
C PHE A 157 -16.44 -11.82 11.62
N LYS A 158 -17.29 -10.82 11.41
CA LYS A 158 -18.75 -10.92 11.43
C LYS A 158 -19.36 -11.14 10.05
N SER A 159 -18.60 -10.83 9.02
CA SER A 159 -18.97 -11.11 7.62
C SER A 159 -18.21 -12.35 7.15
N ASP A 160 -18.90 -13.18 6.38
CA ASP A 160 -18.27 -14.30 5.68
C ASP A 160 -17.48 -13.80 4.45
N LEU A 161 -16.48 -14.57 4.04
CA LEU A 161 -15.82 -14.36 2.76
C LEU A 161 -16.73 -14.73 1.59
N ASN A 162 -16.66 -13.95 0.53
CA ASN A 162 -17.26 -14.32 -0.74
C ASN A 162 -16.36 -15.30 -1.49
N ASN A 163 -16.94 -16.14 -2.32
CA ASN A 163 -16.18 -17.07 -3.16
C ASN A 163 -15.23 -16.30 -4.08
N GLY A 164 -13.94 -16.71 -4.11
CA GLY A 164 -12.90 -16.08 -4.93
C GLY A 164 -12.48 -14.68 -4.49
N GLU A 165 -12.83 -14.27 -3.27
CA GLU A 165 -12.29 -13.06 -2.65
C GLU A 165 -10.87 -13.34 -2.14
N ALA A 166 -9.93 -12.45 -2.45
CA ALA A 166 -8.51 -12.61 -2.15
C ALA A 166 -7.85 -11.25 -1.86
N PHE A 167 -6.60 -11.29 -1.42
CA PHE A 167 -5.75 -10.11 -1.31
C PHE A 167 -4.78 -10.01 -2.48
N PHE A 168 -4.14 -8.85 -2.62
CA PHE A 168 -3.12 -8.64 -3.64
C PHE A 168 -1.82 -8.12 -3.01
N ALA A 169 -0.79 -8.94 -3.01
CA ALA A 169 0.56 -8.58 -2.58
C ALA A 169 1.28 -7.69 -3.60
N SER A 170 0.62 -6.61 -4.03
CA SER A 170 1.09 -5.76 -5.12
C SER A 170 2.00 -4.62 -4.67
N SER A 171 1.75 -4.05 -3.48
CA SER A 171 2.41 -2.81 -3.05
C SER A 171 2.50 -2.61 -1.54
N ASN A 172 2.15 -3.62 -0.73
CA ASN A 172 2.12 -3.49 0.75
C ASN A 172 1.22 -2.33 1.23
N SER A 173 0.09 -2.06 0.54
CA SER A 173 -0.77 -0.90 0.85
C SER A 173 -2.29 -1.17 0.80
N ASN A 174 -2.71 -2.43 0.87
CA ASN A 174 -4.13 -2.82 0.92
C ASN A 174 -4.71 -2.87 2.35
N LEU A 175 -3.95 -2.38 3.33
CA LEU A 175 -4.29 -2.40 4.76
C LEU A 175 -3.81 -1.12 5.43
N ILE A 176 -4.67 -0.52 6.27
CA ILE A 176 -4.37 0.63 7.13
C ILE A 176 -5.01 0.46 8.51
N HIS A 177 -4.63 1.30 9.45
CA HIS A 177 -5.36 1.49 10.71
C HIS A 177 -5.92 2.91 10.78
N ILE A 178 -7.15 3.05 11.27
CA ILE A 178 -7.79 4.34 11.58
C ILE A 178 -7.99 4.38 13.09
N GLY A 179 -7.06 5.02 13.78
CA GLY A 179 -6.94 4.86 15.22
C GLY A 179 -6.63 3.39 15.57
N LYS A 180 -7.55 2.74 16.30
CA LYS A 180 -7.43 1.31 16.64
C LYS A 180 -8.19 0.38 15.66
N GLU A 181 -8.90 0.96 14.70
CA GLU A 181 -9.71 0.18 13.76
C GLU A 181 -8.83 -0.40 12.66
N LEU A 182 -8.92 -1.73 12.48
CA LEU A 182 -8.31 -2.44 11.35
C LEU A 182 -9.20 -2.24 10.13
N VAL A 183 -8.63 -1.71 9.05
CA VAL A 183 -9.30 -1.46 7.77
C VAL A 183 -8.44 -2.01 6.64
N PHE A 184 -9.03 -2.84 5.80
CA PHE A 184 -8.33 -3.42 4.64
C PHE A 184 -9.29 -3.66 3.47
N VAL A 185 -8.73 -3.88 2.31
CA VAL A 185 -9.48 -4.10 1.08
C VAL A 185 -9.13 -5.44 0.45
N THR A 186 -10.12 -6.05 -0.18
CA THR A 186 -10.00 -7.29 -0.93
C THR A 186 -10.35 -7.09 -2.40
N GLY A 187 -9.97 -8.03 -3.24
CA GLY A 187 -10.28 -8.08 -4.66
C GLY A 187 -10.56 -9.51 -5.13
N GLY A 188 -10.38 -9.79 -6.40
CA GLY A 188 -10.71 -11.05 -7.02
C GLY A 188 -12.14 -11.04 -7.57
N LEU A 189 -12.86 -12.13 -7.39
CA LEU A 189 -14.25 -12.23 -7.82
C LEU A 189 -15.18 -11.29 -7.04
N SER A 190 -14.74 -10.85 -5.85
CA SER A 190 -15.46 -9.89 -5.00
C SER A 190 -14.50 -8.90 -4.39
N SER A 191 -14.77 -7.61 -4.55
CA SER A 191 -13.97 -6.53 -3.97
C SER A 191 -14.75 -5.86 -2.86
N ARG A 192 -14.19 -5.89 -1.64
CA ARG A 192 -14.86 -5.37 -0.44
C ARG A 192 -13.90 -4.53 0.42
N LEU A 193 -14.50 -3.61 1.16
CA LEU A 193 -13.87 -2.90 2.27
C LEU A 193 -14.22 -3.61 3.57
N TRP A 194 -13.21 -4.01 4.30
CA TRP A 194 -13.35 -4.61 5.62
C TRP A 194 -13.00 -3.61 6.71
N LYS A 195 -13.89 -3.49 7.69
CA LYS A 195 -13.74 -2.58 8.83
C LYS A 195 -14.22 -3.27 10.11
N ASN A 196 -13.32 -3.48 11.06
CA ASN A 196 -13.63 -4.15 12.35
C ASN A 196 -14.36 -5.49 12.19
N GLY A 197 -13.94 -6.29 11.21
CA GLY A 197 -14.50 -7.60 10.94
C GLY A 197 -15.82 -7.60 10.16
N VAL A 198 -16.31 -6.44 9.71
CA VAL A 198 -17.49 -6.30 8.85
C VAL A 198 -17.06 -5.88 7.45
N ALA A 199 -17.62 -6.51 6.43
CA ALA A 199 -17.32 -6.25 5.03
C ALA A 199 -18.46 -5.54 4.31
N GLU A 200 -18.11 -4.56 3.47
CA GLU A 200 -19.01 -3.82 2.60
C GLU A 200 -18.53 -3.92 1.15
N ALA A 201 -19.43 -4.14 0.19
CA ALA A 201 -19.06 -4.23 -1.23
C ALA A 201 -18.50 -2.89 -1.74
N LEU A 202 -17.45 -2.96 -2.54
CA LEU A 202 -16.87 -1.79 -3.21
C LEU A 202 -17.38 -1.69 -4.65
N PRO A 203 -17.72 -0.49 -5.14
CA PRO A 203 -18.12 -0.26 -6.53
C PRO A 203 -16.88 -0.16 -7.45
N LEU A 204 -15.95 -1.10 -7.28
CA LEU A 204 -14.77 -1.26 -8.12
C LEU A 204 -14.96 -2.37 -9.14
N LEU A 205 -14.16 -2.33 -10.21
CA LEU A 205 -14.08 -3.42 -11.17
C LEU A 205 -13.73 -4.72 -10.45
N GLN A 206 -14.55 -5.76 -10.60
CA GLN A 206 -14.41 -7.06 -9.94
C GLN A 206 -15.05 -8.15 -10.79
N GLY A 207 -14.91 -9.41 -10.41
CA GLY A 207 -15.55 -10.56 -11.11
C GLY A 207 -14.54 -11.50 -11.77
N THR A 208 -13.24 -11.20 -11.75
CA THR A 208 -12.16 -12.10 -12.17
C THR A 208 -11.06 -12.13 -11.12
N SER A 209 -10.17 -13.13 -11.16
CA SER A 209 -9.05 -13.25 -10.23
C SER A 209 -8.02 -12.11 -10.35
N SER A 210 -8.07 -11.32 -11.42
CA SER A 210 -7.14 -10.20 -11.67
C SER A 210 -7.73 -8.81 -11.33
N THR A 211 -9.01 -8.74 -10.90
CA THR A 211 -9.71 -7.48 -10.68
C THR A 211 -9.91 -7.16 -9.20
N GLY A 212 -10.15 -5.89 -8.87
CA GLY A 212 -10.53 -5.45 -7.53
C GLY A 212 -9.59 -4.45 -6.90
N ALA A 213 -9.80 -4.21 -5.60
CA ALA A 213 -9.01 -3.25 -4.83
C ALA A 213 -7.60 -3.76 -4.55
N ASN A 214 -6.61 -2.87 -4.67
CA ASN A 214 -5.19 -3.18 -4.48
C ASN A 214 -4.52 -2.31 -3.41
N SER A 215 -5.03 -1.10 -3.19
CA SER A 215 -4.42 -0.14 -2.28
C SER A 215 -5.46 0.77 -1.67
N ILE A 216 -5.25 1.13 -0.41
CA ILE A 216 -6.06 2.07 0.36
C ILE A 216 -5.16 3.12 0.99
N ALA A 217 -5.57 4.39 0.94
CA ALA A 217 -4.89 5.49 1.60
C ALA A 217 -5.88 6.41 2.32
N ILE A 218 -5.43 7.02 3.41
CA ILE A 218 -6.19 8.00 4.18
C ILE A 218 -5.51 9.38 4.09
N SER A 219 -6.31 10.43 3.95
CA SER A 219 -5.80 11.81 3.92
C SER A 219 -5.15 12.20 5.26
N PRO A 220 -4.16 13.12 5.28
CA PRO A 220 -3.46 13.54 6.50
C PRO A 220 -4.38 14.03 7.62
N ASN A 221 -5.52 14.64 7.29
CA ASN A 221 -6.52 15.07 8.27
C ASN A 221 -7.47 13.95 8.74
N GLY A 222 -7.29 12.72 8.24
CA GLY A 222 -8.12 11.56 8.60
C GLY A 222 -9.56 11.59 8.08
N LYS A 223 -9.90 12.50 7.16
CA LYS A 223 -11.30 12.71 6.73
C LYS A 223 -11.68 12.07 5.41
N ASN A 224 -10.70 11.70 4.57
CA ASN A 224 -10.97 11.09 3.28
C ASN A 224 -10.14 9.82 3.12
N ILE A 225 -10.75 8.82 2.51
CA ILE A 225 -10.10 7.59 2.10
C ILE A 225 -10.24 7.47 0.58
N VAL A 226 -9.20 6.96 -0.05
CA VAL A 226 -9.21 6.58 -1.46
C VAL A 226 -8.70 5.15 -1.59
N ILE A 227 -9.40 4.36 -2.39
CA ILE A 227 -9.08 2.98 -2.72
C ILE A 227 -8.90 2.90 -4.23
N VAL A 228 -7.81 2.30 -4.68
CA VAL A 228 -7.53 2.08 -6.10
C VAL A 228 -7.32 0.60 -6.40
N GLY A 229 -7.50 0.25 -7.67
CA GLY A 229 -7.32 -1.10 -8.16
C GLY A 229 -7.49 -1.17 -9.67
N GLY A 230 -8.38 -2.04 -10.15
CA GLY A 230 -8.66 -2.27 -11.54
C GLY A 230 -8.35 -3.71 -11.95
N ASP A 231 -7.90 -3.94 -13.17
CA ASP A 231 -7.54 -5.25 -13.71
C ASP A 231 -6.05 -5.30 -14.09
N PHE A 232 -5.24 -6.05 -13.34
CA PHE A 232 -3.81 -6.16 -13.63
C PHE A 232 -3.49 -7.03 -14.86
N ALA A 233 -4.46 -7.84 -15.34
CA ALA A 233 -4.33 -8.59 -16.58
C ALA A 233 -4.68 -7.73 -17.81
N ASN A 234 -5.49 -6.68 -17.63
CA ASN A 234 -5.83 -5.68 -18.63
C ASN A 234 -5.56 -4.27 -18.09
N ASP A 235 -4.30 -3.97 -17.89
CA ASP A 235 -3.84 -2.81 -17.15
C ASP A 235 -4.16 -1.44 -17.78
N LYS A 236 -4.62 -1.42 -19.01
CA LYS A 236 -5.07 -0.19 -19.70
C LYS A 236 -6.54 0.14 -19.44
N LEU A 237 -7.32 -0.80 -18.88
CA LEU A 237 -8.72 -0.58 -18.58
C LEU A 237 -8.88 0.38 -17.40
N ALA A 238 -9.46 1.55 -17.64
CA ALA A 238 -9.62 2.63 -16.66
C ALA A 238 -11.04 2.72 -16.06
N THR A 239 -11.85 1.66 -16.19
CA THR A 239 -13.24 1.65 -15.71
C THR A 239 -13.29 1.20 -14.26
N ASN A 240 -13.99 1.97 -13.41
CA ASN A 240 -14.24 1.63 -11.99
C ASN A 240 -12.97 1.15 -11.25
N ASN A 241 -11.87 1.86 -11.44
CA ASN A 241 -10.58 1.53 -10.84
C ASN A 241 -10.24 2.36 -9.60
N ILE A 242 -11.18 3.20 -9.14
CA ILE A 242 -11.06 4.02 -7.94
C ILE A 242 -12.41 4.19 -7.25
N VAL A 243 -12.39 4.28 -5.94
CA VAL A 243 -13.50 4.73 -5.11
C VAL A 243 -12.95 5.54 -3.93
N GLY A 244 -13.71 6.51 -3.47
CA GLY A 244 -13.35 7.30 -2.30
C GLY A 244 -14.51 7.42 -1.33
N PHE A 245 -14.15 7.68 -0.07
CA PHE A 245 -15.10 7.91 1.00
C PHE A 245 -14.69 9.11 1.84
N LYS A 246 -15.68 9.89 2.25
CA LYS A 246 -15.54 10.91 3.28
C LYS A 246 -15.96 10.33 4.62
N LEU A 247 -15.14 10.55 5.64
CA LEU A 247 -15.35 10.07 6.98
C LEU A 247 -15.85 11.21 7.86
N PHE A 248 -16.93 10.97 8.62
CA PHE A 248 -17.36 11.89 9.67
C PHE A 248 -17.80 11.11 10.90
N GLN A 249 -17.70 11.79 12.03
CA GLN A 249 -18.27 11.29 13.26
C GLN A 249 -19.73 11.78 13.33
N THR A 250 -20.67 10.88 13.50
CA THR A 250 -22.06 11.28 13.79
C THR A 250 -22.09 12.12 15.04
N PRO A 251 -22.81 13.29 15.06
CA PRO A 251 -23.16 13.92 16.31
C PRO A 251 -23.90 12.92 17.19
N ASN A 252 -23.57 12.87 18.48
CA ASN A 252 -24.30 12.02 19.42
C ASN A 252 -25.81 12.19 19.22
N SER A 253 -26.52 11.08 18.94
CA SER A 253 -27.97 11.02 19.11
C SER A 253 -28.33 11.42 20.54
N GLU A 254 -29.57 11.88 20.78
CA GLU A 254 -30.10 12.44 22.02
C GLU A 254 -29.89 11.62 23.32
N PHE A 255 -29.30 10.42 23.22
CA PHE A 255 -28.94 9.57 24.35
C PHE A 255 -27.45 9.75 24.72
N LYS A 256 -27.14 10.81 25.45
CA LYS A 256 -25.79 11.21 25.88
C LYS A 256 -24.98 10.16 26.68
N HIS A 257 -25.54 9.03 27.03
CA HIS A 257 -24.91 8.04 27.93
C HIS A 257 -24.48 6.72 27.30
N LEU A 258 -24.77 6.45 25.99
CA LEU A 258 -24.48 5.16 25.35
C LEU A 258 -23.91 5.21 23.94
N ALA A 259 -23.73 6.37 23.31
CA ALA A 259 -23.28 6.44 21.93
C ALA A 259 -21.75 6.44 21.82
N LYS A 260 -21.15 5.30 21.51
CA LYS A 260 -19.85 5.26 20.85
C LYS A 260 -19.98 6.07 19.56
N LYS A 261 -19.12 7.10 19.37
CA LYS A 261 -19.02 7.84 18.11
C LYS A 261 -18.84 6.83 16.99
N GLN A 262 -19.82 6.69 16.11
CA GLN A 262 -19.73 5.79 14.97
C GLN A 262 -19.15 6.54 13.79
N LEU A 263 -18.11 5.98 13.18
CA LEU A 263 -17.52 6.50 11.96
C LEU A 263 -18.46 6.20 10.80
N VAL A 264 -19.00 7.23 10.15
CA VAL A 264 -19.85 7.11 8.96
C VAL A 264 -19.02 7.41 7.71
N TRP A 265 -19.25 6.64 6.67
CA TRP A 265 -18.55 6.71 5.40
C TRP A 265 -19.52 7.10 4.29
N GLU A 266 -19.27 8.23 3.64
CA GLU A 266 -20.04 8.70 2.49
C GLU A 266 -19.19 8.57 1.22
N GLN A 267 -19.72 7.87 0.21
CA GLN A 267 -19.01 7.69 -1.05
C GLN A 267 -18.85 9.02 -1.77
N LEU A 268 -17.64 9.26 -2.31
CA LEU A 268 -17.29 10.42 -3.11
C LEU A 268 -17.47 10.12 -4.60
N SER A 269 -17.87 11.12 -5.38
CA SER A 269 -17.80 11.05 -6.83
C SER A 269 -16.39 11.38 -7.29
N LEU A 270 -15.67 10.41 -7.83
CA LEU A 270 -14.29 10.54 -8.30
C LEU A 270 -14.20 10.26 -9.80
N GLY A 271 -13.20 10.89 -10.45
CA GLY A 271 -12.79 10.52 -11.81
C GLY A 271 -11.85 9.31 -11.78
N ASN A 272 -11.80 8.55 -12.86
CA ASN A 272 -10.91 7.39 -12.96
C ASN A 272 -9.48 7.82 -13.35
N PRO A 273 -8.42 7.34 -12.66
CA PRO A 273 -7.05 7.42 -13.15
C PRO A 273 -6.85 6.50 -14.37
N ASN A 274 -5.73 6.66 -15.07
CA ASN A 274 -5.44 5.89 -16.28
C ASN A 274 -5.07 4.44 -15.95
N GLY A 275 -5.95 3.49 -16.27
CA GLY A 275 -5.74 2.05 -16.15
C GLY A 275 -5.54 1.54 -14.71
N TYR A 276 -5.01 0.32 -14.58
CA TYR A 276 -4.79 -0.36 -13.31
C TYR A 276 -3.82 0.37 -12.39
N LYS A 277 -4.17 0.46 -11.10
CA LYS A 277 -3.36 1.07 -10.04
C LYS A 277 -3.13 0.10 -8.88
N SER A 278 -1.86 -0.08 -8.55
CA SER A 278 -1.44 -0.95 -7.45
C SER A 278 -1.17 -0.21 -6.15
N SER A 279 -0.96 1.11 -6.19
CA SER A 279 -0.64 1.92 -5.02
C SER A 279 -1.18 3.33 -5.12
N VAL A 280 -1.65 3.88 -4.01
CA VAL A 280 -2.14 5.26 -3.87
C VAL A 280 -1.62 5.89 -2.58
N GLU A 281 -1.28 7.18 -2.63
CA GLU A 281 -0.84 7.97 -1.47
C GLU A 281 -1.41 9.40 -1.54
N PHE A 282 -1.76 9.96 -0.39
CA PHE A 282 -2.09 11.37 -0.27
C PHE A 282 -0.81 12.23 -0.15
N ILE A 283 -0.72 13.27 -0.95
CA ILE A 283 0.29 14.32 -0.82
C ILE A 283 -0.06 15.23 0.36
N ASP A 284 -1.28 15.71 0.31
CA ASP A 284 -1.96 16.51 1.31
C ASP A 284 -3.47 16.21 1.28
N ASN A 285 -4.29 17.07 1.84
CA ASN A 285 -5.74 16.83 1.90
C ASN A 285 -6.46 16.96 0.54
N ASN A 286 -5.80 17.47 -0.50
CA ASN A 286 -6.38 17.73 -1.81
C ASN A 286 -5.69 16.97 -2.94
N ARG A 287 -4.36 16.74 -2.82
CA ARG A 287 -3.58 16.12 -3.88
C ARG A 287 -3.32 14.65 -3.58
N ILE A 288 -3.44 13.82 -4.59
CA ILE A 288 -3.31 12.37 -4.52
C ILE A 288 -2.42 11.90 -5.67
N ILE A 289 -1.50 10.99 -5.39
CA ILE A 289 -0.70 10.30 -6.41
C ILE A 289 -1.03 8.82 -6.41
N THR A 290 -1.07 8.21 -7.59
CA THR A 290 -1.25 6.77 -7.74
C THR A 290 -0.33 6.21 -8.81
N CYS A 291 0.10 4.97 -8.65
CA CYS A 291 0.91 4.27 -9.64
C CYS A 291 0.44 2.83 -9.86
N GLY A 292 0.82 2.29 -11.00
CA GLY A 292 0.56 0.91 -11.42
C GLY A 292 1.38 0.55 -12.64
N THR A 293 1.10 -0.58 -13.26
CA THR A 293 1.72 -0.97 -14.54
C THR A 293 1.30 -0.03 -15.67
N SER A 294 0.16 0.66 -15.54
CA SER A 294 -0.35 1.65 -16.50
C SER A 294 0.29 3.04 -16.40
N GLY A 295 1.23 3.25 -15.48
CA GLY A 295 1.90 4.54 -15.27
C GLY A 295 1.58 5.21 -13.94
N VAL A 296 1.92 6.50 -13.83
CA VAL A 296 1.75 7.34 -12.64
C VAL A 296 0.77 8.47 -12.95
N ASP A 297 -0.24 8.64 -12.09
CA ASP A 297 -1.25 9.69 -12.21
C ASP A 297 -1.30 10.55 -10.94
N LEU A 298 -1.54 11.84 -11.15
CA LEU A 298 -1.66 12.87 -10.12
C LEU A 298 -3.07 13.49 -10.18
N SER A 299 -3.72 13.59 -9.05
CA SER A 299 -4.92 14.42 -8.86
C SER A 299 -4.58 15.63 -8.00
N LYS A 300 -5.11 16.81 -8.36
CA LYS A 300 -4.95 18.07 -7.63
C LYS A 300 -6.24 18.52 -6.92
N ASP A 301 -7.31 17.74 -7.08
CA ASP A 301 -8.70 18.07 -6.72
C ASP A 301 -9.41 16.93 -5.95
N LYS A 302 -8.69 16.22 -5.08
CA LYS A 302 -9.19 15.12 -4.23
C LYS A 302 -9.66 13.90 -5.02
N GLY A 303 -9.12 13.69 -6.23
CA GLY A 303 -9.49 12.56 -7.08
C GLY A 303 -10.64 12.84 -8.06
N ALA A 304 -11.13 14.08 -8.15
CA ALA A 304 -12.19 14.43 -9.10
C ALA A 304 -11.67 14.35 -10.56
N SER A 305 -10.41 14.73 -10.78
CA SER A 305 -9.73 14.56 -12.07
C SER A 305 -8.30 14.06 -11.91
N TRP A 306 -7.74 13.47 -12.98
CA TRP A 306 -6.43 12.86 -12.98
C TRP A 306 -5.60 13.27 -14.19
N GLU A 307 -4.36 13.63 -13.94
CA GLU A 307 -3.34 13.94 -14.94
C GLU A 307 -2.30 12.80 -14.95
N LYS A 308 -2.07 12.17 -16.10
CA LYS A 308 -0.98 11.21 -16.23
C LYS A 308 0.35 11.96 -16.29
N ILE A 309 1.21 11.73 -15.31
CA ILE A 309 2.52 12.39 -15.20
C ILE A 309 3.67 11.50 -15.70
N SER A 310 3.44 10.20 -15.89
CA SER A 310 4.43 9.27 -16.46
C SER A 310 3.78 7.99 -16.98
N ASP A 311 4.35 7.43 -18.06
CA ASP A 311 4.05 6.08 -18.57
C ASP A 311 4.91 4.99 -17.91
N LEU A 312 5.88 5.34 -17.07
CA LEU A 312 6.73 4.38 -16.39
C LEU A 312 5.93 3.54 -15.38
N SER A 313 6.09 2.22 -15.51
CA SER A 313 5.46 1.26 -14.60
C SER A 313 6.14 1.25 -13.23
N PHE A 314 5.33 1.35 -12.16
CA PHE A 314 5.76 1.16 -10.79
C PHE A 314 4.72 0.31 -10.04
N HIS A 315 5.14 -0.35 -8.96
CA HIS A 315 4.26 -1.14 -8.11
C HIS A 315 3.80 -0.38 -6.87
N ILE A 316 4.68 0.45 -6.31
CA ILE A 316 4.44 1.16 -5.06
C ILE A 316 4.89 2.62 -5.15
N VAL A 317 4.13 3.50 -4.52
CA VAL A 317 4.48 4.88 -4.20
C VAL A 317 4.48 5.07 -2.69
N LYS A 318 5.47 5.82 -2.17
CA LYS A 318 5.56 6.23 -0.77
C LYS A 318 5.95 7.68 -0.64
N LYS A 319 5.20 8.41 0.19
CA LYS A 319 5.43 9.83 0.44
C LYS A 319 6.77 10.09 1.15
N HIS A 320 7.47 11.12 0.72
CA HIS A 320 8.60 11.68 1.48
C HIS A 320 8.08 12.33 2.78
N PRO A 321 8.70 12.10 3.95
CA PRO A 321 8.13 12.56 5.23
C PRO A 321 7.98 14.07 5.38
N THR A 322 8.85 14.86 4.74
CA THR A 322 8.93 16.32 4.95
C THR A 322 8.77 17.17 3.68
N LYS A 323 8.83 16.55 2.48
CA LYS A 323 8.72 17.25 1.19
C LYS A 323 7.42 16.90 0.47
N SER A 324 7.02 17.74 -0.47
CA SER A 324 5.98 17.41 -1.45
C SER A 324 6.56 16.53 -2.57
N ALA A 325 6.99 15.34 -2.18
CA ALA A 325 7.74 14.42 -3.03
C ALA A 325 7.44 12.97 -2.66
N PHE A 326 7.79 12.05 -3.56
CA PHE A 326 7.53 10.62 -3.43
C PHE A 326 8.68 9.76 -3.91
N TYR A 327 8.82 8.61 -3.28
CA TYR A 327 9.58 7.48 -3.80
C TYR A 327 8.63 6.52 -4.52
N LEU A 328 9.05 6.03 -5.67
CA LEU A 328 8.34 5.06 -6.50
C LEU A 328 9.26 3.84 -6.67
N ALA A 329 8.71 2.63 -6.60
CA ALA A 329 9.52 1.45 -6.89
C ALA A 329 8.74 0.39 -7.69
N GLY A 330 9.46 -0.47 -8.42
CA GLY A 330 8.84 -1.43 -9.32
C GLY A 330 9.76 -2.48 -9.91
N GLY A 331 9.44 -2.89 -11.12
CA GLY A 331 10.21 -3.88 -11.88
C GLY A 331 11.63 -3.40 -12.22
N GLY A 332 12.54 -4.35 -12.41
CA GLY A 332 13.96 -4.05 -12.66
C GLY A 332 14.71 -3.55 -11.43
N GLY A 333 14.14 -3.70 -10.22
CA GLY A 333 14.68 -3.17 -8.97
C GLY A 333 14.74 -1.64 -8.95
N ARG A 334 13.96 -0.98 -9.81
CA ARG A 334 13.97 0.46 -9.94
C ARG A 334 13.38 1.12 -8.70
N ILE A 335 14.12 2.09 -8.15
CA ILE A 335 13.65 3.04 -7.16
C ILE A 335 13.86 4.43 -7.74
N SER A 336 12.81 5.23 -7.75
CA SER A 336 12.80 6.57 -8.35
C SER A 336 12.21 7.59 -7.38
N PHE A 337 12.45 8.86 -7.67
CA PHE A 337 11.97 10.00 -6.90
C PHE A 337 11.27 11.00 -7.81
N VAL A 338 10.18 11.58 -7.33
CA VAL A 338 9.46 12.67 -8.00
C VAL A 338 9.13 13.74 -6.98
N GLU A 339 9.42 14.98 -7.32
CA GLU A 339 9.02 16.18 -6.58
C GLU A 339 7.88 16.87 -7.31
N LEU A 340 6.85 17.37 -6.55
CA LEU A 340 5.58 17.88 -7.10
C LEU A 340 5.35 19.35 -6.74
#